data_b7ccf9719e572564b0ced77be1a13b0f
#
_entry.id   b7ccf9719e572564b0ced77be1a13b0f
#
_cell.length_a   1.000
_cell.length_b   1.000
_cell.length_c   1.000
_cell.angle_alpha   90.00
_cell.angle_beta   90.00
_cell.angle_gamma   90.00
#
_symmetry.space_group_name_H-M   'P 1'
#
loop_
_entity.id
_entity.type
_entity.pdbx_description
1 polymer ?
#
loop_
_entity_poly.entity_id
_entity_poly.type
_entity_poly.pdbx_seq_one_letter_code
_entity_poly.pdbx_strand_id
1 'polypeptide(L)'
;MGQKLPEPIFTPAAKAEVGTHDENISFERVVELYGEEIAEKIRSYTLELYRRASEYAATKGIIIADTKFEFGIDEEGTIRLMDEVCTPDSSRFWPADQYNVGVSPPSYDKQFIRDWLEAQPWDKTPPAPKVPDEVIEKTSDKYREALRRLAETDIEQ
;
A
#
# COMPACT_ATOMS: atom_id res chain seq x y z
N MET A 1 16.65 7.99 1.65
CA MET A 1 15.23 7.83 1.30
C MET A 1 15.13 6.96 0.05
N GLY A 2 14.17 6.05 -0.03
CA GLY A 2 13.91 5.24 -1.21
C GLY A 2 14.93 4.15 -1.56
N GLN A 3 15.89 3.84 -0.70
CA GLN A 3 16.87 2.78 -0.95
C GLN A 3 16.19 1.41 -0.85
N LYS A 4 16.42 0.55 -1.85
CA LYS A 4 15.94 -0.84 -1.81
C LYS A 4 16.64 -1.60 -0.68
N LEU A 5 15.88 -2.27 0.14
CA LEU A 5 16.40 -3.18 1.17
C LEU A 5 16.93 -4.46 0.54
N PRO A 6 17.92 -5.14 1.15
CA PRO A 6 18.42 -6.42 0.67
C PRO A 6 17.31 -7.47 0.56
N GLU A 7 16.41 -7.50 1.54
CA GLU A 7 15.24 -8.38 1.59
C GLU A 7 13.99 -7.60 2.06
N PRO A 8 12.78 -8.05 1.65
CA PRO A 8 11.55 -7.50 2.19
C PRO A 8 11.46 -7.72 3.70
N ILE A 9 10.91 -6.74 4.41
CA ILE A 9 10.66 -6.83 5.86
C ILE A 9 9.17 -6.96 6.13
N PHE A 10 8.83 -7.76 7.13
CA PHE A 10 7.47 -7.89 7.64
C PHE A 10 7.27 -6.91 8.80
N THR A 11 6.31 -6.00 8.66
CA THR A 11 6.00 -4.94 9.63
C THR A 11 4.53 -5.02 10.03
N PRO A 12 4.16 -5.92 10.96
CA PRO A 12 2.77 -6.09 11.34
C PRO A 12 2.22 -4.91 12.13
N ALA A 13 0.91 -4.69 12.01
CA ALA A 13 0.16 -3.76 12.82
C ALA A 13 -1.10 -4.46 13.36
N ALA A 14 -1.52 -4.13 14.57
CA ALA A 14 -2.82 -4.51 15.07
C ALA A 14 -3.87 -3.52 14.57
N LYS A 15 -5.00 -4.04 14.06
CA LYS A 15 -6.11 -3.20 13.65
C LYS A 15 -6.73 -2.55 14.90
N ALA A 16 -6.78 -1.24 14.90
CA ALA A 16 -7.31 -0.47 16.00
C ALA A 16 -8.85 -0.46 16.01
N GLU A 17 -9.43 -0.10 17.15
CA GLU A 17 -10.87 0.18 17.23
C GLU A 17 -11.24 1.38 16.33
N VAL A 18 -12.49 1.40 15.88
CA VAL A 18 -13.00 2.45 14.99
C VAL A 18 -12.74 3.84 15.60
N GLY A 19 -12.00 4.67 14.86
CA GLY A 19 -11.64 6.03 15.29
C GLY A 19 -10.24 6.20 15.86
N THR A 20 -9.45 5.12 15.95
CA THR A 20 -8.03 5.15 16.32
C THR A 20 -7.15 4.68 15.16
N HIS A 21 -5.85 4.93 15.22
CA HIS A 21 -4.91 4.50 14.18
C HIS A 21 -4.38 3.10 14.50
N ASP A 22 -4.12 2.31 13.43
CA ASP A 22 -3.47 1.02 13.57
C ASP A 22 -2.11 1.18 14.26
N GLU A 23 -1.82 0.31 15.23
CA GLU A 23 -0.58 0.33 15.99
C GLU A 23 0.41 -0.71 15.45
N ASN A 24 1.63 -0.23 15.10
CA ASN A 24 2.70 -1.14 14.74
C ASN A 24 3.11 -1.99 15.93
N ILE A 25 3.16 -3.30 15.72
CA ILE A 25 3.53 -4.27 16.75
C ILE A 25 4.72 -5.11 16.30
N SER A 26 5.42 -5.72 17.25
CA SER A 26 6.49 -6.66 16.92
C SER A 26 5.93 -8.02 16.49
N PHE A 27 6.76 -8.84 15.83
CA PHE A 27 6.38 -10.20 15.47
C PHE A 27 6.06 -11.05 16.72
N GLU A 28 6.83 -10.88 17.79
CA GLU A 28 6.59 -11.54 19.08
C GLU A 28 5.20 -11.19 19.63
N ARG A 29 4.76 -9.94 19.43
CA ARG A 29 3.43 -9.52 19.84
C ARG A 29 2.33 -10.18 19.01
N VAL A 30 2.56 -10.43 17.72
CA VAL A 30 1.64 -11.22 16.89
C VAL A 30 1.55 -12.66 17.40
N VAL A 31 2.69 -13.26 17.76
CA VAL A 31 2.74 -14.61 18.35
C VAL A 31 1.98 -14.68 19.67
N GLU A 32 2.13 -13.69 20.55
CA GLU A 32 1.39 -13.61 21.81
C GLU A 32 -0.14 -13.54 21.61
N LEU A 33 -0.57 -12.78 20.59
CA LEU A 33 -2.00 -12.56 20.33
C LEU A 33 -2.69 -13.73 19.62
N TYR A 34 -1.99 -14.37 18.67
CA TYR A 34 -2.61 -15.33 17.73
C TYR A 34 -1.96 -16.71 17.72
N GLY A 35 -0.86 -16.90 18.45
CA GLY A 35 -0.07 -18.11 18.45
C GLY A 35 0.94 -18.17 17.32
N GLU A 36 2.00 -18.97 17.53
CA GLU A 36 3.15 -19.07 16.62
C GLU A 36 2.76 -19.55 15.22
N GLU A 37 1.91 -20.55 15.12
CA GLU A 37 1.51 -21.14 13.83
C GLU A 37 0.81 -20.10 12.93
N ILE A 38 -0.11 -19.31 13.48
CA ILE A 38 -0.85 -18.28 12.74
C ILE A 38 0.09 -17.13 12.38
N ALA A 39 0.92 -16.69 13.33
CA ALA A 39 1.88 -15.61 13.11
C ALA A 39 2.86 -15.92 11.97
N GLU A 40 3.42 -17.14 11.97
CA GLU A 40 4.33 -17.60 10.90
C GLU A 40 3.63 -17.73 9.55
N LYS A 41 2.41 -18.24 9.50
CA LYS A 41 1.62 -18.30 8.26
C LYS A 41 1.36 -16.92 7.68
N ILE A 42 0.92 -15.96 8.51
CA ILE A 42 0.66 -14.57 8.06
C ILE A 42 1.93 -13.93 7.55
N ARG A 43 3.06 -14.09 8.26
CA ARG A 43 4.37 -13.60 7.82
C ARG A 43 4.76 -14.19 6.47
N SER A 44 4.65 -15.50 6.34
CA SER A 44 4.99 -16.22 5.11
C SER A 44 4.13 -15.78 3.93
N TYR A 45 2.80 -15.69 4.12
CA TYR A 45 1.88 -15.24 3.08
C TYR A 45 2.15 -13.80 2.67
N THR A 46 2.37 -12.90 3.62
CA THR A 46 2.70 -11.49 3.35
C THR A 46 3.94 -11.37 2.49
N LEU A 47 5.03 -12.02 2.88
CA LEU A 47 6.31 -11.94 2.16
C LEU A 47 6.23 -12.58 0.78
N GLU A 48 5.55 -13.70 0.63
CA GLU A 48 5.38 -14.39 -0.65
C GLU A 48 4.48 -13.60 -1.62
N LEU A 49 3.36 -13.05 -1.14
CA LEU A 49 2.51 -12.18 -1.94
C LEU A 49 3.27 -10.94 -2.41
N TYR A 50 3.97 -10.27 -1.49
CA TYR A 50 4.77 -9.10 -1.85
C TYR A 50 5.86 -9.44 -2.87
N ARG A 51 6.58 -10.53 -2.69
CA ARG A 51 7.64 -10.96 -3.62
C ARG A 51 7.08 -11.18 -5.02
N ARG A 52 6.02 -11.98 -5.15
CA ARG A 52 5.39 -12.27 -6.46
C ARG A 52 4.84 -11.01 -7.11
N ALA A 53 4.14 -10.17 -6.36
CA ALA A 53 3.60 -8.92 -6.87
C ALA A 53 4.71 -7.97 -7.35
N SER A 54 5.79 -7.84 -6.57
CA SER A 54 6.93 -6.99 -6.90
C SER A 54 7.69 -7.49 -8.14
N GLU A 55 7.88 -8.80 -8.27
CA GLU A 55 8.50 -9.41 -9.45
C GLU A 55 7.65 -9.14 -10.71
N TYR A 56 6.34 -9.36 -10.64
CA TYR A 56 5.43 -9.07 -11.74
C TYR A 56 5.42 -7.57 -12.09
N ALA A 57 5.23 -6.69 -11.11
CA ALA A 57 5.19 -5.24 -11.32
C ALA A 57 6.49 -4.72 -11.95
N ALA A 58 7.64 -5.28 -11.58
CA ALA A 58 8.93 -4.91 -12.16
C ALA A 58 8.97 -5.19 -13.67
N THR A 59 8.34 -6.27 -14.16
CA THR A 59 8.22 -6.56 -15.61
C THR A 59 7.40 -5.51 -16.37
N LYS A 60 6.56 -4.75 -15.64
CA LYS A 60 5.71 -3.68 -16.14
C LYS A 60 6.25 -2.27 -15.87
N GLY A 61 7.50 -2.17 -15.43
CA GLY A 61 8.15 -0.90 -15.13
C GLY A 61 7.62 -0.21 -13.87
N ILE A 62 7.06 -0.98 -12.93
CA ILE A 62 6.55 -0.49 -11.64
C ILE A 62 7.34 -1.12 -10.50
N ILE A 63 7.76 -0.29 -9.55
CA ILE A 63 8.34 -0.71 -8.27
C ILE A 63 7.24 -0.63 -7.21
N ILE A 64 6.92 -1.76 -6.57
CA ILE A 64 6.11 -1.77 -5.35
C ILE A 64 7.05 -1.52 -4.17
N ALA A 65 7.02 -0.30 -3.62
CA ALA A 65 7.92 0.07 -2.53
C ALA A 65 7.51 -0.57 -1.21
N ASP A 66 6.22 -0.59 -0.95
CA ASP A 66 5.56 -1.26 0.16
C ASP A 66 4.10 -1.55 -0.17
N THR A 67 3.49 -2.41 0.63
CA THR A 67 2.07 -2.73 0.53
C THR A 67 1.52 -3.09 1.91
N LYS A 68 0.22 -2.92 2.07
CA LYS A 68 -0.52 -3.39 3.24
C LYS A 68 -1.43 -4.54 2.81
N PHE A 69 -1.42 -5.63 3.59
CA PHE A 69 -2.37 -6.73 3.49
C PHE A 69 -3.16 -6.83 4.78
N GLU A 70 -4.42 -7.21 4.68
CA GLU A 70 -5.26 -7.53 5.82
C GLU A 70 -5.59 -9.02 5.83
N PHE A 71 -5.52 -9.64 6.99
CA PHE A 71 -5.86 -11.04 7.18
C PHE A 71 -6.91 -11.18 8.27
N GLY A 72 -7.80 -12.12 8.10
CA GLY A 72 -8.76 -12.56 9.10
C GLY A 72 -8.74 -14.07 9.23
N ILE A 73 -9.38 -14.55 10.28
CA ILE A 73 -9.58 -15.98 10.52
C ILE A 73 -11.08 -16.23 10.47
N ASP A 74 -11.52 -17.16 9.62
CA ASP A 74 -12.93 -17.52 9.52
C ASP A 74 -13.37 -18.48 10.66
N GLU A 75 -14.64 -18.83 10.67
CA GLU A 75 -15.23 -19.70 11.69
C GLU A 75 -14.63 -21.11 11.69
N GLU A 76 -14.07 -21.56 10.56
CA GLU A 76 -13.37 -22.83 10.43
C GLU A 76 -11.88 -22.76 10.84
N GLY A 77 -11.39 -21.59 11.27
CA GLY A 77 -10.00 -21.36 11.66
C GLY A 77 -9.05 -21.15 10.46
N THR A 78 -9.60 -20.92 9.26
CA THR A 78 -8.79 -20.70 8.07
C THR A 78 -8.38 -19.23 7.94
N ILE A 79 -7.11 -18.98 7.66
CA ILE A 79 -6.61 -17.62 7.39
C ILE A 79 -7.09 -17.19 6.01
N ARG A 80 -7.77 -16.05 5.96
CA ARG A 80 -8.26 -15.41 4.73
C ARG A 80 -7.55 -14.08 4.51
N LEU A 81 -7.12 -13.86 3.27
CA LEU A 81 -6.70 -12.53 2.82
C LEU A 81 -7.95 -11.70 2.59
N MET A 82 -7.97 -10.50 3.14
CA MET A 82 -9.12 -9.59 3.12
C MET A 82 -8.71 -8.25 2.56
N ASP A 83 -9.72 -7.43 2.24
CA ASP A 83 -9.55 -6.08 1.72
C ASP A 83 -8.81 -6.06 0.37
N GLU A 84 -8.26 -4.94 0.00
CA GLU A 84 -7.54 -4.74 -1.27
C GLU A 84 -6.12 -5.32 -1.24
N VAL A 85 -5.68 -5.82 -2.39
CA VAL A 85 -4.38 -6.49 -2.53
C VAL A 85 -3.56 -5.82 -3.63
N CYS A 86 -2.44 -5.21 -3.25
CA CYS A 86 -1.50 -4.59 -4.18
C CYS A 86 -2.16 -3.58 -5.14
N THR A 87 -3.06 -2.77 -4.65
CA THR A 87 -3.64 -1.65 -5.40
C THR A 87 -2.83 -0.37 -5.16
N PRO A 88 -2.98 0.67 -5.98
CA PRO A 88 -2.37 1.96 -5.69
C PRO A 88 -2.87 2.61 -4.39
N ASP A 89 -3.93 2.07 -3.80
CA ASP A 89 -4.51 2.54 -2.53
C ASP A 89 -3.83 1.91 -1.31
N SER A 90 -3.54 0.61 -1.36
CA SER A 90 -2.83 -0.15 -0.33
C SER A 90 -1.32 -0.17 -0.48
N SER A 91 -0.79 0.33 -1.60
CA SER A 91 0.61 0.18 -1.97
C SER A 91 1.21 1.48 -2.53
N ARG A 92 2.50 1.71 -2.32
CA ARG A 92 3.24 2.74 -3.04
C ARG A 92 3.83 2.17 -4.32
N PHE A 93 3.31 2.64 -5.46
CA PHE A 93 3.76 2.26 -6.79
C PHE A 93 4.61 3.37 -7.38
N TRP A 94 5.87 3.09 -7.66
CA TRP A 94 6.80 4.04 -8.27
C TRP A 94 7.12 3.65 -9.70
N PRO A 95 7.16 4.61 -10.66
CA PRO A 95 7.67 4.36 -12.00
C PRO A 95 9.15 4.03 -11.92
N ALA A 96 9.54 2.86 -12.46
CA ALA A 96 10.92 2.38 -12.39
C ALA A 96 11.90 3.28 -13.16
N ASP A 97 11.45 3.91 -14.22
CA ASP A 97 12.21 4.85 -15.07
C ASP A 97 12.48 6.20 -14.39
N GLN A 98 11.77 6.52 -13.31
CA GLN A 98 11.92 7.77 -12.55
C GLN A 98 12.44 7.54 -11.13
N TYR A 99 12.78 6.30 -10.80
CA TYR A 99 13.30 5.94 -9.48
C TYR A 99 14.77 6.34 -9.33
N ASN A 100 15.04 7.15 -8.30
CA ASN A 100 16.39 7.52 -7.90
C ASN A 100 16.52 7.43 -6.38
N VAL A 101 17.60 6.82 -5.91
CA VAL A 101 17.92 6.76 -4.47
C VAL A 101 18.18 8.18 -3.95
N GLY A 102 17.64 8.50 -2.79
CA GLY A 102 17.84 9.79 -2.12
C GLY A 102 16.71 10.80 -2.32
N VAL A 103 15.86 10.61 -3.32
CA VAL A 103 14.68 11.45 -3.58
C VAL A 103 13.40 10.62 -3.42
N SER A 104 12.28 11.31 -3.17
CA SER A 104 10.96 10.66 -3.20
C SER A 104 10.53 10.53 -4.66
N PRO A 105 10.38 9.32 -5.21
CA PRO A 105 9.90 9.18 -6.58
C PRO A 105 8.46 9.68 -6.72
N PRO A 106 8.05 10.12 -7.93
CA PRO A 106 6.62 10.30 -8.20
C PRO A 106 5.91 8.96 -7.99
N SER A 107 4.70 9.00 -7.47
CA SER A 107 3.93 7.80 -7.16
C SER A 107 2.64 7.73 -7.96
N TYR A 108 2.15 6.52 -8.21
CA TYR A 108 0.84 6.27 -8.81
C TYR A 108 -0.28 6.20 -7.76
N ASP A 109 0.03 6.48 -6.50
CA ASP A 109 -0.91 6.43 -5.36
C ASP A 109 -1.50 7.81 -5.00
N LYS A 110 -2.09 7.87 -3.80
CA LYS A 110 -2.69 9.10 -3.22
C LYS A 110 -1.68 10.21 -2.91
N GLN A 111 -0.39 10.05 -3.14
CA GLN A 111 0.62 11.02 -2.71
C GLN A 111 0.39 12.39 -3.34
N PHE A 112 -0.05 12.42 -4.60
CA PHE A 112 -0.33 13.67 -5.29
C PHE A 112 -1.42 14.52 -4.61
N ILE A 113 -2.54 13.89 -4.23
CA ILE A 113 -3.61 14.58 -3.49
C ILE A 113 -3.20 14.90 -2.05
N ARG A 114 -2.40 14.04 -1.41
CA ARG A 114 -1.86 14.32 -0.07
C ARG A 114 -0.94 15.53 -0.06
N ASP A 115 -0.02 15.63 -1.03
CA ASP A 115 0.89 16.77 -1.17
C ASP A 115 0.10 18.07 -1.38
N TRP A 116 -0.97 18.01 -2.18
CA TRP A 116 -1.84 19.16 -2.36
C TRP A 116 -2.56 19.55 -1.05
N LEU A 117 -3.11 18.58 -0.32
CA LEU A 117 -3.78 18.83 0.97
C LEU A 117 -2.82 19.39 2.01
N GLU A 118 -1.60 18.89 2.07
CA GLU A 118 -0.58 19.38 3.03
C GLU A 118 -0.09 20.80 2.70
N ALA A 119 -0.16 21.21 1.44
CA ALA A 119 0.14 22.59 1.03
C ALA A 119 -0.99 23.59 1.38
N GLN A 120 -2.18 23.11 1.81
CA GLN A 120 -3.27 24.00 2.21
C GLN A 120 -3.11 24.47 3.65
N PRO A 121 -3.57 25.69 3.98
CA PRO A 121 -3.61 26.17 5.36
C PRO A 121 -4.78 25.50 6.11
N TRP A 122 -4.70 24.19 6.30
CA TRP A 122 -5.75 23.36 6.90
C TRP A 122 -5.17 22.57 8.07
N ASP A 123 -5.84 22.60 9.21
CA ASP A 123 -5.45 21.95 10.46
C ASP A 123 -5.83 20.47 10.55
N LYS A 124 -6.31 19.89 9.41
CA LYS A 124 -6.79 18.50 9.30
C LYS A 124 -8.07 18.20 10.08
N THR A 125 -8.82 19.26 10.46
CA THR A 125 -10.15 19.11 11.07
C THR A 125 -11.26 19.41 10.04
N PRO A 126 -12.44 18.78 10.15
CA PRO A 126 -13.58 19.11 9.29
C PRO A 126 -14.05 20.57 9.43
N PRO A 127 -14.48 21.23 8.32
CA PRO A 127 -14.57 20.67 6.96
C PRO A 127 -13.23 20.68 6.22
N ALA A 128 -13.01 19.64 5.42
CA ALA A 128 -11.83 19.57 4.54
C ALA A 128 -11.93 20.61 3.41
N PRO A 129 -10.79 21.14 2.90
CA PRO A 129 -10.78 22.01 1.73
C PRO A 129 -11.32 21.28 0.50
N LYS A 130 -12.07 22.01 -0.34
CA LYS A 130 -12.57 21.46 -1.61
C LYS A 130 -11.39 21.22 -2.55
N VAL A 131 -11.21 19.98 -2.96
CA VAL A 131 -10.16 19.60 -3.91
C VAL A 131 -10.54 20.14 -5.31
N PRO A 132 -9.64 20.86 -6.01
CA PRO A 132 -9.88 21.32 -7.38
C PRO A 132 -10.02 20.14 -8.35
N ASP A 133 -10.83 20.28 -9.39
CA ASP A 133 -11.07 19.26 -10.41
C ASP A 133 -9.76 18.81 -11.09
N GLU A 134 -8.85 19.75 -11.35
CA GLU A 134 -7.52 19.44 -11.91
C GLU A 134 -6.70 18.47 -11.02
N VAL A 135 -6.80 18.59 -9.72
CA VAL A 135 -6.11 17.70 -8.77
C VAL A 135 -6.76 16.32 -8.79
N ILE A 136 -8.09 16.28 -8.87
CA ILE A 136 -8.86 15.04 -8.98
C ILE A 136 -8.51 14.31 -10.28
N GLU A 137 -8.52 15.01 -11.41
CA GLU A 137 -8.17 14.46 -12.73
C GLU A 137 -6.76 13.89 -12.75
N LYS A 138 -5.75 14.65 -12.29
CA LYS A 138 -4.38 14.17 -12.21
C LYS A 138 -4.23 12.94 -11.31
N THR A 139 -4.95 12.89 -10.20
CA THR A 139 -4.97 11.70 -9.33
C THR A 139 -5.58 10.51 -10.05
N SER A 140 -6.72 10.70 -10.71
CA SER A 140 -7.38 9.67 -11.52
C SER A 140 -6.46 9.13 -12.63
N ASP A 141 -5.75 10.01 -13.32
CA ASP A 141 -4.81 9.63 -14.38
C ASP A 141 -3.67 8.74 -13.85
N LYS A 142 -3.20 8.97 -12.63
CA LYS A 142 -2.20 8.10 -11.98
C LYS A 142 -2.73 6.67 -11.78
N TYR A 143 -3.96 6.54 -11.30
CA TYR A 143 -4.59 5.23 -11.13
C TYR A 143 -4.81 4.51 -12.46
N ARG A 144 -5.28 5.24 -13.47
CA ARG A 144 -5.47 4.70 -14.83
C ARG A 144 -4.15 4.25 -15.46
N GLU A 145 -3.07 5.02 -15.26
CA GLU A 145 -1.76 4.64 -15.76
C GLU A 145 -1.22 3.38 -15.07
N ALA A 146 -1.40 3.25 -13.75
CA ALA A 146 -1.04 2.02 -13.05
C ALA A 146 -1.83 0.81 -13.58
N LEU A 147 -3.13 0.97 -13.83
CA LEU A 147 -3.97 -0.08 -14.42
C LEU A 147 -3.48 -0.48 -15.80
N ARG A 148 -3.25 0.49 -16.71
CA ARG A 148 -2.76 0.22 -18.07
C ARG A 148 -1.46 -0.58 -18.04
N ARG A 149 -0.53 -0.22 -17.18
CA ARG A 149 0.77 -0.92 -17.08
C ARG A 149 0.61 -2.33 -16.52
N LEU A 150 -0.15 -2.50 -15.46
CA LEU A 150 -0.26 -3.79 -14.76
C LEU A 150 -1.17 -4.78 -15.48
N ALA A 151 -2.33 -4.34 -15.96
CA ALA A 151 -3.33 -5.19 -16.57
C ALA A 151 -3.35 -5.16 -18.11
N GLU A 152 -2.53 -4.27 -18.73
CA GLU A 152 -2.51 -4.05 -20.19
C GLU A 152 -3.90 -3.74 -20.77
N THR A 153 -4.73 -3.08 -19.98
CA THR A 153 -6.10 -2.71 -20.36
C THR A 153 -6.42 -1.28 -19.96
N ASP A 154 -7.39 -0.70 -20.61
CA ASP A 154 -7.99 0.59 -20.24
C ASP A 154 -9.37 0.38 -19.64
N ILE A 155 -9.78 1.30 -18.77
CA ILE A 155 -11.17 1.40 -18.33
C ILE A 155 -11.92 2.09 -19.49
N GLU A 156 -12.85 1.38 -20.10
CA GLU A 156 -13.81 1.99 -21.02
C GLU A 156 -14.63 3.04 -20.27
N GLN A 157 -14.76 4.23 -20.88
CA GLN A 157 -15.52 5.36 -20.28
C GLN A 157 -17.01 5.16 -20.42
#